data_537cdab6e66070aaa1304434f321a72f
#
_entry.id   537cdab6e66070aaa1304434f321a72f
#
_cell.length_a   1.000
_cell.length_b   1.000
_cell.length_c   1.000
_cell.angle_alpha   90.00
_cell.angle_beta   90.00
_cell.angle_gamma   90.00
#
_symmetry.space_group_name_H-M   'P 1'
#
loop_
_entity.id
_entity.type
_entity.pdbx_description
1 polymer ?
#
loop_
_entity_poly.entity_id
_entity_poly.type
_entity_poly.pdbx_seq_one_letter_code
_entity_poly.pdbx_strand_id
1 'polypeptide(L)'
;MSLIERLEGELREAMRARDDDRRDALRLLLSSLRGAEKELQRPLHDDEELQVLQRERKRRIEAAEAFRAGGRAEQADAEEAELRVLAEFMPEQLDEEELEEIVDSAIAEVGATSMRDFGRVMADVMPQVSGRADGSVVSQLVREKLA
;
A
#
# COMPACT_ATOMS: atom_id res chain seq x y z
N MET A 1 12.49 16.35 2.16
CA MET A 1 12.83 15.46 1.01
C MET A 1 11.59 14.67 0.61
N SER A 2 11.22 14.72 -0.67
CA SER A 2 10.08 13.97 -1.19
C SER A 2 10.39 12.47 -1.27
N LEU A 3 9.36 11.66 -1.38
CA LEU A 3 9.53 10.20 -1.58
C LEU A 3 10.32 9.91 -2.85
N ILE A 4 10.02 10.61 -3.94
CA ILE A 4 10.73 10.45 -5.21
C ILE A 4 12.22 10.76 -5.04
N GLU A 5 12.56 11.88 -4.39
CA GLU A 5 13.96 12.22 -4.12
C GLU A 5 14.67 11.17 -3.28
N ARG A 6 13.99 10.66 -2.27
CA ARG A 6 14.51 9.60 -1.41
C ARG A 6 14.77 8.32 -2.22
N LEU A 7 13.82 7.92 -3.06
CA LEU A 7 13.96 6.75 -3.94
C LEU A 7 15.08 6.93 -4.96
N GLU A 8 15.23 8.13 -5.52
CA GLU A 8 16.34 8.42 -6.45
C GLU A 8 17.69 8.28 -5.76
N GLY A 9 17.80 8.72 -4.51
CA GLY A 9 19.01 8.54 -3.71
C GLY A 9 19.34 7.09 -3.46
N GLU A 10 18.34 6.30 -3.05
CA GLU A 10 18.48 4.86 -2.83
C GLU A 10 18.84 4.13 -4.14
N LEU A 11 18.27 4.56 -5.26
CA LEU A 11 18.60 4.00 -6.57
C LEU A 11 20.07 4.23 -6.92
N ARG A 12 20.58 5.44 -6.69
CA ARG A 12 22.00 5.72 -6.92
C ARG A 12 22.90 4.82 -6.07
N GLU A 13 22.56 4.60 -4.81
CA GLU A 13 23.32 3.72 -3.94
C GLU A 13 23.26 2.27 -4.40
N ALA A 14 22.10 1.79 -4.83
CA ALA A 14 21.95 0.43 -5.37
C ALA A 14 22.80 0.23 -6.63
N MET A 15 22.86 1.24 -7.49
CA MET A 15 23.69 1.21 -8.70
C MET A 15 25.19 1.18 -8.37
N ARG A 16 25.63 1.97 -7.37
CA ARG A 16 27.03 1.96 -6.91
C ARG A 16 27.42 0.61 -6.31
N ALA A 17 26.50 0.02 -5.53
CA ALA A 17 26.70 -1.28 -4.90
C ALA A 17 26.55 -2.44 -5.87
N ARG A 18 26.14 -2.18 -7.10
CA ARG A 18 25.81 -3.21 -8.11
C ARG A 18 24.77 -4.21 -7.62
N ASP A 19 23.83 -3.73 -6.84
CA ASP A 19 22.67 -4.49 -6.38
C ASP A 19 21.56 -4.38 -7.42
N ASP A 20 21.61 -5.26 -8.40
CA ASP A 20 20.72 -5.21 -9.57
C ASP A 20 19.26 -5.44 -9.21
N ASP A 21 18.97 -6.35 -8.28
CA ASP A 21 17.62 -6.64 -7.86
C ASP A 21 17.00 -5.43 -7.14
N ARG A 22 17.74 -4.82 -6.25
CA ARG A 22 17.30 -3.61 -5.55
C ARG A 22 17.12 -2.44 -6.52
N ARG A 23 18.07 -2.26 -7.44
CA ARG A 23 17.96 -1.24 -8.50
C ARG A 23 16.66 -1.39 -9.28
N ASP A 24 16.34 -2.59 -9.71
CA ASP A 24 15.16 -2.85 -10.53
C ASP A 24 13.87 -2.62 -9.74
N ALA A 25 13.82 -3.04 -8.49
CA ALA A 25 12.68 -2.78 -7.61
C ALA A 25 12.46 -1.26 -7.41
N LEU A 26 13.53 -0.50 -7.15
CA LEU A 26 13.45 0.95 -6.97
C LEU A 26 13.00 1.66 -8.25
N ARG A 27 13.47 1.20 -9.40
CA ARG A 27 13.03 1.75 -10.70
C ARG A 27 11.55 1.55 -10.94
N LEU A 28 11.01 0.41 -10.57
CA LEU A 28 9.58 0.13 -10.69
C LEU A 28 8.74 1.08 -9.83
N LEU A 29 9.15 1.30 -8.58
CA LEU A 29 8.48 2.24 -7.68
C LEU A 29 8.52 3.66 -8.20
N LEU A 30 9.68 4.11 -8.67
CA LEU A 30 9.84 5.44 -9.28
C LEU A 30 8.96 5.60 -10.51
N SER A 31 8.91 4.60 -11.36
CA SER A 31 8.07 4.61 -12.56
C SER A 31 6.59 4.77 -12.22
N SER A 32 6.12 4.04 -11.20
CA SER A 32 4.73 4.13 -10.76
C SER A 32 4.39 5.49 -10.18
N LEU A 33 5.27 6.07 -9.37
CA LEU A 33 5.06 7.40 -8.77
C LEU A 33 5.09 8.49 -9.84
N ARG A 34 6.05 8.44 -10.74
CA ARG A 34 6.15 9.41 -11.85
C ARG A 34 4.98 9.30 -12.81
N GLY A 35 4.51 8.08 -13.07
CA GLY A 35 3.31 7.85 -13.87
C GLY A 35 2.07 8.50 -13.26
N ALA A 36 1.90 8.39 -11.96
CA ALA A 36 0.80 9.03 -11.24
C ALA A 36 0.89 10.56 -11.28
N GLU A 37 2.09 11.12 -11.12
CA GLU A 37 2.31 12.57 -11.27
C GLU A 37 1.97 13.06 -12.68
N LYS A 38 2.34 12.28 -13.67
CA LYS A 38 2.05 12.60 -15.08
C LYS A 38 0.55 12.64 -15.36
N GLU A 39 -0.20 11.68 -14.81
CA GLU A 39 -1.66 11.64 -14.95
C GLU A 39 -2.32 12.85 -14.30
N LEU A 40 -1.86 13.22 -13.11
CA LEU A 40 -2.40 14.37 -12.38
C LEU A 40 -1.85 15.71 -12.87
N GLN A 41 -0.76 15.71 -13.63
CA GLN A 41 -0.05 16.89 -14.13
C GLN A 41 0.41 17.80 -12.97
N ARG A 42 0.80 17.21 -11.85
CA ARG A 42 1.34 17.90 -10.67
C ARG A 42 2.06 16.90 -9.79
N PRO A 43 2.90 17.36 -8.82
CA PRO A 43 3.48 16.48 -7.80
C PRO A 43 2.41 15.81 -6.96
N LEU A 44 2.70 14.60 -6.48
CA LEU A 44 1.81 13.88 -5.59
C LEU A 44 1.85 14.47 -4.17
N HIS A 45 0.70 14.48 -3.50
CA HIS A 45 0.63 14.72 -2.07
C HIS A 45 1.10 13.45 -1.32
N ASP A 46 1.46 13.59 -0.04
CA ASP A 46 1.98 12.48 0.76
C ASP A 46 1.02 11.28 0.82
N ASP A 47 -0.27 11.55 0.99
CA ASP A 47 -1.30 10.51 0.99
C ASP A 47 -1.45 9.81 -0.36
N GLU A 48 -1.29 10.56 -1.45
CA GLU A 48 -1.33 10.01 -2.80
C GLU A 48 -0.13 9.13 -3.10
N GLU A 49 1.05 9.50 -2.59
CA GLU A 49 2.25 8.66 -2.67
C GLU A 49 2.00 7.30 -2.00
N LEU A 50 1.45 7.32 -0.79
CA LEU A 50 1.12 6.09 -0.06
C LEU A 50 0.08 5.24 -0.77
N GLN A 51 -0.89 5.86 -1.43
CA GLN A 51 -1.87 5.14 -2.25
C GLN A 51 -1.23 4.43 -3.44
N VAL A 52 -0.26 5.05 -4.09
CA VAL A 52 0.50 4.42 -5.19
C VAL A 52 1.26 3.21 -4.66
N LEU A 53 1.98 3.36 -3.56
CA LEU A 53 2.73 2.28 -2.95
C LEU A 53 1.81 1.14 -2.49
N GLN A 54 0.64 1.45 -1.95
CA GLN A 54 -0.34 0.45 -1.53
C GLN A 54 -0.84 -0.37 -2.71
N ARG A 55 -1.09 0.26 -3.86
CA ARG A 55 -1.48 -0.44 -5.09
C ARG A 55 -0.36 -1.35 -5.60
N GLU A 56 0.88 -0.88 -5.55
CA GLU A 56 2.03 -1.70 -5.94
C GLU A 56 2.19 -2.90 -5.01
N ARG A 57 2.00 -2.68 -3.70
CA ARG A 57 2.03 -3.77 -2.71
C ARG A 57 1.00 -4.84 -3.01
N LYS A 58 -0.24 -4.44 -3.25
CA LYS A 58 -1.33 -5.35 -3.58
C LYS A 58 -1.02 -6.16 -4.84
N ARG A 59 -0.53 -5.48 -5.87
CA ARG A 59 -0.17 -6.11 -7.15
C ARG A 59 0.93 -7.16 -6.96
N ARG A 60 1.95 -6.86 -6.17
CA ARG A 60 3.04 -7.80 -5.90
C ARG A 60 2.58 -9.01 -5.08
N ILE A 61 1.72 -8.81 -4.11
CA ILE A 61 1.14 -9.91 -3.31
C ILE A 61 0.32 -10.84 -4.20
N GLU A 62 -0.54 -10.29 -5.03
CA GLU A 62 -1.38 -11.06 -5.96
C GLU A 62 -0.52 -11.83 -6.97
N ALA A 63 0.53 -11.20 -7.49
CA ALA A 63 1.46 -11.84 -8.42
C ALA A 63 2.22 -12.99 -7.75
N ALA A 64 2.71 -12.80 -6.54
CA ALA A 64 3.42 -13.85 -5.80
C ALA A 64 2.50 -15.06 -5.54
N GLU A 65 1.28 -14.82 -5.13
CA GLU A 65 0.27 -15.87 -4.91
C GLU A 65 -0.02 -16.64 -6.18
N ALA A 66 -0.20 -15.93 -7.29
CA ALA A 66 -0.46 -16.54 -8.59
C ALA A 66 0.72 -17.39 -9.07
N PHE A 67 1.94 -16.91 -8.91
CA PHE A 67 3.14 -17.67 -9.27
C PHE A 67 3.29 -18.95 -8.43
N ARG A 68 3.04 -18.87 -7.12
CA ARG A 68 3.09 -20.06 -6.25
C ARG A 68 2.03 -21.08 -6.63
N ALA A 69 0.82 -20.64 -6.88
CA ALA A 69 -0.27 -21.52 -7.30
C ALA A 69 0.04 -22.21 -8.64
N GLY A 70 0.78 -21.54 -9.53
CA GLY A 70 1.20 -22.08 -10.81
C GLY A 70 2.51 -22.89 -10.77
N GLY A 71 3.08 -23.13 -9.59
CA GLY A 71 4.32 -23.88 -9.46
C GLY A 71 5.58 -23.09 -9.86
N ARG A 72 5.49 -21.77 -9.91
CA ARG A 72 6.59 -20.89 -10.31
C ARG A 72 7.21 -20.22 -9.08
N ALA A 73 7.84 -21.01 -8.23
CA ALA A 73 8.39 -20.56 -6.95
C ALA A 73 9.43 -19.45 -7.10
N GLU A 74 10.30 -19.51 -8.11
CA GLU A 74 11.35 -18.50 -8.32
C GLU A 74 10.76 -17.13 -8.65
N GLN A 75 9.73 -17.08 -9.49
CA GLN A 75 9.04 -15.84 -9.81
C GLN A 75 8.30 -15.28 -8.59
N ALA A 76 7.68 -16.16 -7.79
CA ALA A 76 7.04 -15.74 -6.54
C ALA A 76 8.05 -15.14 -5.57
N ASP A 77 9.23 -15.76 -5.43
CA ASP A 77 10.31 -15.25 -4.57
C ASP A 77 10.80 -13.88 -5.04
N ALA A 78 10.86 -13.65 -6.35
CA ALA A 78 11.24 -12.35 -6.91
C ALA A 78 10.22 -11.27 -6.55
N GLU A 79 8.91 -11.56 -6.62
CA GLU A 79 7.87 -10.62 -6.20
C GLU A 79 7.95 -10.32 -4.71
N GLU A 80 8.23 -11.33 -3.88
CA GLU A 80 8.39 -11.14 -2.44
C GLU A 80 9.62 -10.31 -2.10
N ALA A 81 10.70 -10.44 -2.88
CA ALA A 81 11.89 -9.60 -2.72
C ALA A 81 11.57 -8.13 -3.02
N GLU A 82 10.77 -7.87 -4.06
CA GLU A 82 10.30 -6.50 -4.37
C GLU A 82 9.41 -5.95 -3.25
N LEU A 83 8.56 -6.80 -2.66
CA LEU A 83 7.74 -6.40 -1.50
C LEU A 83 8.60 -5.95 -0.31
N ARG A 84 9.72 -6.62 -0.06
CA ARG A 84 10.62 -6.23 1.04
C ARG A 84 11.24 -4.85 0.80
N VAL A 85 11.61 -4.54 -0.44
CA VAL A 85 12.11 -3.21 -0.79
C VAL A 85 11.02 -2.15 -0.61
N LEU A 86 9.82 -2.44 -1.12
CA LEU A 86 8.66 -1.55 -1.01
C LEU A 86 8.32 -1.23 0.45
N ALA A 87 8.39 -2.22 1.33
CA ALA A 87 8.07 -2.07 2.74
C ALA A 87 8.96 -1.04 3.45
N GLU A 88 10.18 -0.81 2.98
CA GLU A 88 11.09 0.21 3.54
C GLU A 88 10.54 1.63 3.41
N PHE A 89 9.65 1.87 2.46
CA PHE A 89 9.11 3.18 2.12
C PHE A 89 7.66 3.37 2.55
N MET A 90 7.09 2.39 3.22
CA MET A 90 5.71 2.41 3.71
C MET A 90 5.66 2.36 5.23
N PRO A 91 4.59 2.91 5.84
CA PRO A 91 4.33 2.66 7.26
C PRO A 91 4.12 1.18 7.53
N GLU A 92 4.30 0.77 8.77
CA GLU A 92 3.99 -0.60 9.19
C GLU A 92 2.53 -0.94 8.87
N GLN A 93 2.33 -2.05 8.17
CA GLN A 93 0.99 -2.48 7.76
C GLN A 93 0.23 -3.06 8.94
N LEU A 94 -1.07 -2.78 8.99
CA LEU A 94 -1.96 -3.31 10.02
C LEU A 94 -2.29 -4.77 9.73
N ASP A 95 -2.32 -5.60 10.78
CA ASP A 95 -2.88 -6.94 10.66
C ASP A 95 -4.42 -6.87 10.78
N GLU A 96 -5.08 -8.00 10.56
CA GLU A 96 -6.54 -8.08 10.58
C GLU A 96 -7.13 -7.67 11.93
N GLU A 97 -6.49 -8.09 13.01
CA GLU A 97 -6.94 -7.78 14.37
C GLU A 97 -6.83 -6.30 14.69
N GLU A 98 -5.71 -5.68 14.35
CA GLU A 98 -5.49 -4.24 14.54
C GLU A 98 -6.49 -3.42 13.70
N LEU A 99 -6.73 -3.83 12.47
CA LEU A 99 -7.69 -3.16 11.60
C LEU A 99 -9.12 -3.28 12.15
N GLU A 100 -9.49 -4.46 12.63
CA GLU A 100 -10.80 -4.70 13.23
C GLU A 100 -11.02 -3.82 14.46
N GLU A 101 -10.02 -3.68 15.31
CA GLU A 101 -10.07 -2.79 16.48
C GLU A 101 -10.32 -1.34 16.08
N ILE A 102 -9.64 -0.86 15.04
CA ILE A 102 -9.82 0.51 14.54
C ILE A 102 -11.25 0.72 14.02
N VAL A 103 -11.74 -0.24 13.24
CA VAL A 103 -13.10 -0.17 12.68
C VAL A 103 -14.15 -0.22 13.79
N ASP A 104 -14.04 -1.13 14.74
CA ASP A 104 -14.96 -1.25 15.85
C ASP A 104 -15.01 0.04 16.70
N SER A 105 -13.84 0.63 16.97
CA SER A 105 -13.74 1.89 17.69
C SER A 105 -14.41 3.03 16.93
N ALA A 106 -14.24 3.10 15.62
CA ALA A 106 -14.86 4.12 14.79
C ALA A 106 -16.39 3.99 14.77
N ILE A 107 -16.89 2.75 14.66
CA ILE A 107 -18.34 2.49 14.70
C ILE A 107 -18.93 2.96 16.02
N ALA A 108 -18.27 2.65 17.13
CA ALA A 108 -18.71 3.09 18.45
C ALA A 108 -18.66 4.61 18.60
N GLU A 109 -17.59 5.23 18.15
CA GLU A 109 -17.37 6.68 18.28
C GLU A 109 -18.37 7.51 17.49
N VAL A 110 -18.70 7.10 16.26
CA VAL A 110 -19.71 7.80 15.45
C VAL A 110 -21.15 7.38 15.77
N GLY A 111 -21.33 6.36 16.60
CA GLY A 111 -22.65 5.84 16.95
C GLY A 111 -23.35 5.17 15.78
N ALA A 112 -22.61 4.51 14.90
CA ALA A 112 -23.15 3.86 13.70
C ALA A 112 -24.00 2.64 14.06
N THR A 113 -25.15 2.49 13.40
CA THR A 113 -26.10 1.40 13.63
C THR A 113 -26.50 0.64 12.36
N SER A 114 -26.19 1.19 11.20
CA SER A 114 -26.58 0.59 9.91
C SER A 114 -25.68 1.05 8.77
N MET A 115 -25.91 0.50 7.59
CA MET A 115 -25.20 0.90 6.36
C MET A 115 -25.39 2.38 5.99
N ARG A 116 -26.41 3.06 6.54
CA ARG A 116 -26.57 4.51 6.36
C ARG A 116 -25.38 5.30 6.90
N ASP A 117 -24.67 4.72 7.86
CA ASP A 117 -23.54 5.34 8.53
C ASP A 117 -22.21 4.98 7.90
N PHE A 118 -22.22 4.21 6.80
CA PHE A 118 -20.99 3.74 6.13
C PHE A 118 -20.01 4.89 5.83
N GLY A 119 -20.50 5.96 5.22
CA GLY A 119 -19.67 7.12 4.87
C GLY A 119 -19.03 7.78 6.09
N ARG A 120 -19.78 7.91 7.18
CA ARG A 120 -19.30 8.52 8.43
C ARG A 120 -18.23 7.65 9.09
N VAL A 121 -18.44 6.33 9.09
CA VAL A 121 -17.44 5.39 9.63
C VAL A 121 -16.17 5.44 8.77
N MET A 122 -16.29 5.40 7.45
CA MET A 122 -15.15 5.47 6.54
C MET A 122 -14.37 6.78 6.71
N ALA A 123 -15.06 7.91 6.91
CA ALA A 123 -14.42 9.20 7.14
C ALA A 123 -13.59 9.22 8.44
N ASP A 124 -14.00 8.45 9.44
CA ASP A 124 -13.27 8.31 10.70
C ASP A 124 -12.10 7.33 10.59
N VAL A 125 -12.30 6.23 9.87
CA VAL A 125 -11.30 5.14 9.73
C VAL A 125 -10.16 5.51 8.79
N MET A 126 -10.46 6.07 7.62
CA MET A 126 -9.47 6.27 6.56
C MET A 126 -8.23 7.07 6.97
N PRO A 127 -8.34 8.19 7.72
CA PRO A 127 -7.15 8.90 8.18
C PRO A 127 -6.23 8.06 9.08
N GLN A 128 -6.79 7.10 9.80
CA GLN A 128 -6.05 6.24 10.72
C GLN A 128 -5.30 5.11 10.00
N VAL A 129 -5.80 4.67 8.85
CA VAL A 129 -5.29 3.49 8.14
C VAL A 129 -4.61 3.81 6.81
N SER A 130 -4.60 5.06 6.40
CA SER A 130 -4.00 5.48 5.11
C SER A 130 -2.56 5.03 4.99
N GLY A 131 -2.25 4.30 3.92
CA GLY A 131 -0.93 3.71 3.68
C GLY A 131 -0.60 2.50 4.56
N ARG A 132 -1.49 2.11 5.48
CA ARG A 132 -1.27 0.99 6.42
C ARG A 132 -2.19 -0.20 6.15
N ALA A 133 -3.21 -0.03 5.32
CA ALA A 133 -4.14 -1.08 4.92
C ALA A 133 -4.68 -0.78 3.52
N ASP A 134 -5.08 -1.84 2.81
CA ASP A 134 -5.73 -1.71 1.51
C ASP A 134 -7.15 -1.13 1.72
N GLY A 135 -7.46 -0.03 1.04
CA GLY A 135 -8.76 0.63 1.15
C GLY A 135 -9.95 -0.26 0.83
N SER A 136 -9.81 -1.19 -0.12
CA SER A 136 -10.89 -2.13 -0.45
C SER A 136 -11.15 -3.14 0.67
N VAL A 137 -10.12 -3.58 1.37
CA VAL A 137 -10.23 -4.45 2.54
C VAL A 137 -10.92 -3.70 3.68
N VAL A 138 -10.52 -2.45 3.92
CA VAL A 138 -11.14 -1.60 4.94
C VAL A 138 -12.64 -1.41 4.67
N SER A 139 -13.01 -1.03 3.44
CA SER A 139 -14.40 -0.79 3.09
C SER A 139 -15.26 -2.06 3.22
N GLN A 140 -14.72 -3.20 2.82
CA GLN A 140 -15.40 -4.48 2.97
C GLN A 140 -15.65 -4.82 4.44
N LEU A 141 -14.65 -4.63 5.29
CA LEU A 141 -14.78 -4.89 6.73
C LEU A 141 -15.85 -3.98 7.37
N VAL A 142 -15.84 -2.69 7.02
CA VAL A 142 -16.87 -1.75 7.51
C VAL A 142 -18.26 -2.20 7.06
N ARG A 143 -18.42 -2.61 5.80
CA ARG A 143 -19.71 -3.12 5.30
C ARG A 143 -20.18 -4.35 6.08
N GLU A 144 -19.29 -5.29 6.33
CA GLU A 144 -19.60 -6.49 7.10
C GLU A 144 -20.06 -6.17 8.51
N LYS A 145 -19.39 -5.22 9.16
CA LYS A 145 -19.75 -4.79 10.52
C LYS A 145 -21.07 -4.03 10.61
N LEU A 146 -21.46 -3.31 9.56
CA LEU A 146 -22.68 -2.50 9.52
C LEU A 146 -23.88 -3.21 8.90
N ALA A 147 -23.67 -4.36 8.30
CA ALA A 147 -24.73 -5.15 7.69
C ALA A 147 -25.73 -5.70 8.71
#